data_5b2e525a86c7af57c33f2bdb79fa1122
#
_entry.id   5b2e525a86c7af57c33f2bdb79fa1122
#
_cell.length_a   1.000
_cell.length_b   1.000
_cell.length_c   1.000
_cell.angle_alpha   90.00
_cell.angle_beta   90.00
_cell.angle_gamma   90.00
#
_symmetry.space_group_name_H-M   'P 1'
#
loop_
_entity.id
_entity.type
_entity.pdbx_description
1 polymer ?
#
loop_
_entity_poly.entity_id
_entity_poly.type
_entity_poly.pdbx_seq_one_letter_code
_entity_poly.pdbx_strand_id
1 'polypeptide(L)'
;MERQAELHASLSDLMASVVGAENTHVYFQPPEGFKIEYPCIIYELDRISAMYANNVPYSQVARYSLTLIDRDPVSELPFRIAELPYCRHDRRFVTDNLYHDTFTIY
;
A
#
# COMPACT_ATOMS: atom_id res chain seq x y z
N MET A 1 4.77 -5.06 14.35
CA MET A 1 4.12 -3.74 14.54
C MET A 1 2.64 -3.86 14.21
N GLU A 2 1.80 -3.40 15.12
CA GLU A 2 0.35 -3.54 14.98
C GLU A 2 -0.20 -2.82 13.74
N ARG A 3 0.29 -1.60 13.47
CA ARG A 3 -0.20 -0.84 12.31
C ARG A 3 0.10 -1.53 10.99
N GLN A 4 1.27 -2.12 10.85
CA GLN A 4 1.64 -2.85 9.64
C GLN A 4 0.73 -4.07 9.44
N ALA A 5 0.45 -4.81 10.51
CA ALA A 5 -0.45 -5.96 10.45
C ALA A 5 -1.88 -5.56 10.10
N GLU A 6 -2.38 -4.48 10.68
CA GLU A 6 -3.71 -3.93 10.36
C GLU A 6 -3.80 -3.51 8.89
N LEU A 7 -2.78 -2.80 8.41
CA LEU A 7 -2.73 -2.35 7.04
C LEU A 7 -2.69 -3.53 6.08
N HIS A 8 -1.88 -4.53 6.38
CA HIS A 8 -1.78 -5.73 5.55
C HIS A 8 -3.13 -6.45 5.46
N ALA A 9 -3.81 -6.60 6.58
CA ALA A 9 -5.13 -7.22 6.62
C ALA A 9 -6.16 -6.42 5.81
N SER A 10 -6.16 -5.10 5.95
CA SER A 10 -7.06 -4.23 5.21
C SER A 10 -6.84 -4.31 3.70
N LEU A 11 -5.58 -4.30 3.28
CA LEU A 11 -5.23 -4.41 1.86
C LEU A 11 -5.58 -5.78 1.31
N SER A 12 -5.32 -6.84 2.07
CA SER A 12 -5.65 -8.20 1.66
C SER A 12 -7.17 -8.38 1.51
N ASP A 13 -7.96 -7.86 2.44
CA ASP A 13 -9.41 -7.92 2.38
C ASP A 13 -9.95 -7.15 1.17
N LEU A 14 -9.37 -5.99 0.89
CA LEU A 14 -9.76 -5.17 -0.25
C LEU A 14 -9.48 -5.90 -1.56
N MET A 15 -8.30 -6.49 -1.70
CA MET A 15 -7.95 -7.27 -2.88
C MET A 15 -8.87 -8.47 -3.05
N ALA A 16 -9.17 -9.17 -1.98
CA ALA A 16 -10.07 -10.32 -2.02
C ALA A 16 -11.47 -9.92 -2.46
N SER A 17 -11.97 -8.75 -2.04
CA SER A 17 -13.32 -8.30 -2.39
C SER A 17 -13.45 -7.85 -3.85
N VAL A 18 -12.37 -7.34 -4.44
CA VAL A 18 -12.40 -6.81 -5.82
C VAL A 18 -11.93 -7.85 -6.84
N VAL A 19 -10.87 -8.58 -6.55
CA VAL A 19 -10.21 -9.48 -7.50
C VAL A 19 -10.53 -10.95 -7.25
N GLY A 20 -10.97 -11.27 -6.04
CA GLY A 20 -11.23 -12.64 -5.61
C GLY A 20 -10.21 -13.12 -4.59
N ALA A 21 -10.66 -14.01 -3.69
CA ALA A 21 -9.87 -14.46 -2.54
C ALA A 21 -8.53 -15.12 -2.91
N GLU A 22 -8.46 -15.73 -4.10
CA GLU A 22 -7.25 -16.43 -4.57
C GLU A 22 -6.19 -15.47 -5.14
N ASN A 23 -6.52 -14.18 -5.31
CA ASN A 23 -5.63 -13.21 -5.94
C ASN A 23 -5.21 -12.11 -4.97
N THR A 24 -5.00 -12.46 -3.71
CA THR A 24 -4.57 -11.50 -2.69
C THR A 24 -3.05 -11.32 -2.73
N HIS A 25 -2.57 -10.59 -3.71
CA HIS A 25 -1.14 -10.35 -3.88
C HIS A 25 -0.75 -9.04 -3.20
N VAL A 26 -0.53 -9.11 -1.88
CA VAL A 26 -0.10 -7.99 -1.06
C VAL A 26 1.26 -8.31 -0.47
N TYR A 27 2.26 -7.50 -0.78
CA TYR A 27 3.64 -7.75 -0.40
C TYR A 27 4.19 -6.59 0.43
N PHE A 28 4.77 -6.92 1.58
CA PHE A 28 5.43 -5.94 2.43
C PHE A 28 6.93 -6.02 2.23
N GLN A 29 7.52 -4.97 1.66
CA GLN A 29 8.96 -4.86 1.42
C GLN A 29 9.57 -6.13 0.83
N PRO A 30 9.06 -6.61 -0.33
CA PRO A 30 9.57 -7.86 -0.89
C PRO A 30 11.04 -7.74 -1.25
N PRO A 31 11.81 -8.82 -1.07
CA PRO A 31 13.23 -8.79 -1.43
C PRO A 31 13.42 -8.65 -2.94
N GLU A 32 14.59 -8.15 -3.33
CA GLU A 32 14.96 -8.05 -4.72
C GLU A 32 14.95 -9.44 -5.37
N GLY A 33 14.42 -9.51 -6.59
CA GLY A 33 14.30 -10.77 -7.29
C GLY A 33 13.05 -11.59 -6.91
N PHE A 34 12.23 -11.07 -5.98
CA PHE A 34 10.99 -11.75 -5.62
C PHE A 34 10.02 -11.76 -6.81
N LYS A 35 9.44 -12.91 -7.08
CA LYS A 35 8.51 -13.06 -8.19
C LYS A 35 7.14 -12.53 -7.81
N ILE A 36 6.71 -11.48 -8.50
CA ILE A 36 5.45 -10.79 -8.23
C ILE A 36 4.42 -11.15 -9.28
N GLU A 37 3.20 -11.40 -8.85
CA GLU A 37 2.07 -11.64 -9.74
C GLU A 37 1.11 -10.44 -9.69
N TYR A 38 0.52 -10.10 -10.84
CA TYR A 38 -0.34 -8.92 -10.97
C TYR A 38 -1.80 -9.34 -11.09
N PRO A 39 -2.74 -8.51 -10.60
CA PRO A 39 -2.54 -7.24 -9.90
C PRO A 39 -1.93 -7.45 -8.51
N CYS A 40 -1.17 -6.47 -8.04
CA CYS A 40 -0.54 -6.57 -6.72
C CYS A 40 -0.45 -5.22 -6.03
N ILE A 41 -0.28 -5.27 -4.71
CA ILE A 41 0.02 -4.09 -3.91
C ILE A 41 1.34 -4.36 -3.21
N ILE A 42 2.30 -3.47 -3.42
CA ILE A 42 3.58 -3.50 -2.73
C ILE A 42 3.59 -2.30 -1.80
N TYR A 43 3.89 -2.52 -0.53
CA TYR A 43 3.96 -1.41 0.41
C TYR A 43 5.21 -1.53 1.28
N GLU A 44 5.64 -0.39 1.79
CA GLU A 44 6.83 -0.32 2.62
C GLU A 44 6.68 0.79 3.64
N LEU A 45 7.42 0.68 4.73
CA LEU A 45 7.52 1.75 5.72
C LEU A 45 8.39 2.85 5.11
N ASP A 46 7.79 4.02 4.90
CA ASP A 46 8.43 5.13 4.21
C ASP A 46 9.05 6.11 5.20
N ARG A 47 8.34 6.39 6.29
CA ARG A 47 8.80 7.40 7.25
C ARG A 47 8.18 7.18 8.62
N ILE A 48 8.95 7.45 9.65
CA ILE A 48 8.45 7.54 11.02
C ILE A 48 8.64 8.99 11.46
N SER A 49 7.53 9.65 11.82
CA SER A 49 7.56 11.00 12.37
C SER A 49 7.35 10.92 13.87
N ALA A 50 8.12 11.68 14.62
CA ALA A 50 8.01 11.72 16.06
C ALA A 50 7.79 13.14 16.55
N MET A 51 6.96 13.29 17.57
CA MET A 51 6.82 14.54 18.32
C MET A 51 7.53 14.39 19.64
N TYR A 52 8.24 15.41 20.06
CA TYR A 52 9.09 15.37 21.25
C TYR A 52 8.59 16.29 22.35
N ALA A 53 8.73 15.83 23.58
CA ALA A 53 8.55 16.63 24.76
C ALA A 53 9.74 16.36 25.67
N ASN A 54 10.47 17.43 26.09
CA ASN A 54 11.65 17.31 26.94
C ASN A 54 12.71 16.35 26.35
N ASN A 55 12.92 16.40 25.03
CA ASN A 55 13.86 15.58 24.27
C ASN A 55 13.55 14.07 24.32
N VAL A 56 12.33 13.71 24.69
CA VAL A 56 11.87 12.31 24.67
C VAL A 56 10.71 12.22 23.70
N PRO A 57 10.72 11.25 22.76
CA PRO A 57 9.60 11.06 21.86
C PRO A 57 8.36 10.59 22.64
N TYR A 58 7.24 11.32 22.53
CA TYR A 58 6.01 10.94 23.18
C TYR A 58 4.93 10.48 22.18
N SER A 59 5.13 10.71 20.89
CA SER A 59 4.20 10.28 19.85
C SER A 59 4.98 9.95 18.59
N GLN A 60 4.64 8.85 17.97
CA GLN A 60 5.23 8.45 16.71
C GLN A 60 4.13 8.09 15.72
N VAL A 61 4.28 8.52 14.47
CA VAL A 61 3.36 8.20 13.38
C VAL A 61 4.14 7.56 12.25
N ALA A 62 3.73 6.36 11.86
CA ALA A 62 4.33 5.64 10.75
C ALA A 62 3.61 6.02 9.45
N ARG A 63 4.38 6.32 8.42
CA ARG A 63 3.86 6.57 7.07
C ARG A 63 4.31 5.44 6.15
N TYR A 64 3.35 4.87 5.45
CA TYR A 64 3.61 3.79 4.49
C TYR A 64 3.42 4.29 3.08
N SER A 65 4.27 3.81 2.18
CA SER A 65 4.16 4.04 0.75
C SER A 65 3.60 2.79 0.11
N LEU A 66 2.51 2.93 -0.65
CA LEU A 66 1.87 1.82 -1.35
C LEU A 66 2.02 2.02 -2.84
N THR A 67 2.25 0.93 -3.57
CA THR A 67 2.22 0.92 -5.02
C THR A 67 1.30 -0.19 -5.48
N LEU A 68 0.23 0.19 -6.17
CA LEU A 68 -0.65 -0.76 -6.84
C LEU A 68 -0.16 -0.93 -8.27
N ILE A 69 0.03 -2.15 -8.71
CA ILE A 69 0.43 -2.46 -10.08
C ILE A 69 -0.64 -3.36 -10.69
N ASP A 70 -1.23 -2.92 -11.79
CA ASP A 70 -2.32 -3.61 -12.45
C ASP A 70 -2.16 -3.53 -13.97
N ARG A 71 -2.64 -4.54 -14.66
CA ARG A 71 -2.67 -4.58 -16.12
C ARG A 71 -3.92 -3.94 -16.69
N ASP A 72 -4.97 -3.81 -15.88
CA ASP A 72 -6.26 -3.29 -16.29
C ASP A 72 -6.33 -1.78 -16.12
N PRO A 73 -6.48 -0.99 -17.20
CA PRO A 73 -6.55 0.47 -17.09
C PRO A 73 -7.84 0.99 -16.45
N VAL A 74 -8.88 0.16 -16.36
CA VAL A 74 -10.17 0.56 -15.79
C VAL A 74 -10.50 -0.17 -14.50
N SER A 75 -9.49 -0.66 -13.80
CA SER A 75 -9.65 -1.34 -12.51
C SER A 75 -10.28 -0.44 -11.46
N GLU A 76 -11.08 -1.02 -10.57
CA GLU A 76 -11.66 -0.33 -9.42
C GLU A 76 -10.66 -0.17 -8.28
N LEU A 77 -9.56 -0.93 -8.29
CA LEU A 77 -8.61 -0.98 -7.19
C LEU A 77 -8.07 0.38 -6.76
N PRO A 78 -7.65 1.28 -7.67
CA PRO A 78 -7.14 2.58 -7.24
C PRO A 78 -8.16 3.37 -6.42
N PHE A 79 -9.42 3.34 -6.82
CA PHE A 79 -10.49 4.06 -6.11
C PHE A 79 -10.76 3.45 -4.76
N ARG A 80 -10.74 2.12 -4.66
CA ARG A 80 -10.97 1.42 -3.40
C ARG A 80 -9.85 1.69 -2.41
N ILE A 81 -8.60 1.69 -2.87
CA ILE A 81 -7.45 1.99 -2.01
C ILE A 81 -7.53 3.42 -1.52
N ALA A 82 -7.88 4.36 -2.40
CA ALA A 82 -7.98 5.77 -2.04
C ALA A 82 -9.07 6.05 -1.00
N GLU A 83 -10.05 5.16 -0.87
CA GLU A 83 -11.11 5.28 0.13
C GLU A 83 -10.68 4.87 1.54
N LEU A 84 -9.53 4.23 1.68
CA LEU A 84 -9.04 3.81 3.00
C LEU A 84 -8.75 5.02 3.88
N PRO A 85 -9.01 4.92 5.22
CA PRO A 85 -8.73 6.01 6.13
C PRO A 85 -7.27 6.44 6.08
N TYR A 86 -7.02 7.74 6.07
CA TYR A 86 -5.68 8.35 6.07
C TYR A 86 -4.85 7.98 4.85
N CYS A 87 -5.50 7.61 3.75
CA CYS A 87 -4.85 7.26 2.50
C CYS A 87 -4.98 8.38 1.49
N ARG A 88 -3.90 8.65 0.76
CA ARG A 88 -3.87 9.67 -0.29
C ARG A 88 -3.26 9.08 -1.54
N HIS A 89 -3.92 9.28 -2.69
CA HIS A 89 -3.36 8.95 -3.99
C HIS A 89 -2.33 10.01 -4.39
N ASP A 90 -1.12 9.58 -4.71
CA ASP A 90 -0.03 10.50 -5.05
C ASP A 90 0.11 10.69 -6.55
N ARG A 91 0.25 9.61 -7.31
CA ARG A 91 0.40 9.73 -8.76
C ARG A 91 0.08 8.41 -9.45
N ARG A 92 -0.16 8.52 -10.76
CA ARG A 92 -0.34 7.36 -11.62
C ARG A 92 0.62 7.47 -12.81
N PHE A 93 1.24 6.35 -13.17
CA PHE A 93 2.12 6.29 -14.34
C PHE A 93 2.06 4.90 -14.95
N VAL A 94 2.56 4.77 -16.18
CA VAL A 94 2.58 3.52 -16.92
C VAL A 94 4.02 3.17 -17.25
N THR A 95 4.41 1.93 -16.97
CA THR A 95 5.71 1.42 -17.36
C THR A 95 5.57 -0.08 -17.63
N ASP A 96 6.25 -0.59 -18.65
CA ASP A 96 6.20 -2.00 -19.07
C ASP A 96 4.76 -2.51 -19.30
N ASN A 97 3.88 -1.65 -19.82
CA ASN A 97 2.46 -1.93 -20.05
C ASN A 97 1.69 -2.22 -18.76
N LEU A 98 2.21 -1.77 -17.62
CA LEU A 98 1.56 -1.90 -16.32
C LEU A 98 1.21 -0.53 -15.78
N TYR A 99 0.03 -0.42 -15.19
CA TYR A 99 -0.45 0.81 -14.56
C TYR A 99 -0.04 0.83 -13.10
N HIS A 100 0.70 1.85 -12.72
CA HIS A 100 1.19 2.03 -11.36
C HIS A 100 0.48 3.20 -10.71
N ASP A 101 -0.12 2.96 -9.54
CA ASP A 101 -0.72 4.00 -8.72
C ASP A 101 0.00 4.01 -7.37
N THR A 102 0.52 5.15 -6.99
CA THR A 102 1.23 5.29 -5.71
C THR A 102 0.36 6.03 -4.71
N PHE A 103 0.43 5.59 -3.46
CA PHE A 103 -0.37 6.12 -2.36
C PHE A 103 0.50 6.32 -1.13
N THR A 104 0.06 7.24 -0.29
CA THR A 104 0.63 7.42 1.05
C THR A 104 -0.47 7.14 2.07
N ILE A 105 -0.17 6.35 3.08
CA ILE A 105 -1.13 6.03 4.14
C ILE A 105 -0.45 6.06 5.51
N TYR A 106 -1.18 6.52 6.50
CA TYR A 106 -0.70 6.62 7.89
C TYR A 106 -1.31 5.59 8.80
#